data_164383d47aff94f453e5e06c474a4993
#
_entry.id   164383d47aff94f453e5e06c474a4993
#
_cell.length_a   1.000
_cell.length_b   1.000
_cell.length_c   1.000
_cell.angle_alpha   90.00
_cell.angle_beta   90.00
_cell.angle_gamma   90.00
#
_symmetry.space_group_name_H-M   'P 1'
#
loop_
_entity.id
_entity.type
_entity.pdbx_description
1 polymer ?
#
loop_
_entity_poly.entity_id
_entity_poly.type
_entity_poly.pdbx_seq_one_letter_code
_entity_poly.pdbx_strand_id
1 'polypeptide(L)'
;MKKVSVGFLLGFWSFISCAQKADKIAPDNNTLLWKITGNGLTKPSYLFGTIHMLCADDAGLSDQMKNVIRKVDNVYFEVDIDNLLEMFAVINKMKMKGDTTLQDLLSKEDYEKVKEYFESKGSILPFSMLETYKPILALSTLEESSMECETTAMMEQVIMREAKQNNKNIKGLETMAYQAGVLDSIPYKLQAEQLVSYINDIKTKKGAEDTELNEMMEAYKSQDLERLEKLMMKTDVGIGNFTEVLLYNRNRNWIVKLKELMPQKSLLVAVGAGHLPGEKGVINLLRKAGYTVTPLENKSATLKEI
;
A
#
# COMPACT_ATOMS: atom_id res chain seq x y z
N MET A 1 67.79 -37.86 -25.05
CA MET A 1 66.73 -37.91 -24.08
C MET A 1 66.11 -36.51 -23.95
N LYS A 2 65.03 -36.22 -24.68
CA LYS A 2 64.36 -34.89 -24.70
C LYS A 2 63.16 -34.92 -23.70
N LYS A 3 63.23 -34.03 -22.72
CA LYS A 3 62.10 -33.81 -21.75
C LYS A 3 61.06 -32.91 -22.38
N VAL A 4 59.84 -33.39 -22.49
CA VAL A 4 58.67 -32.61 -22.92
C VAL A 4 57.97 -32.07 -21.64
N SER A 5 57.94 -30.73 -21.51
CA SER A 5 57.14 -30.06 -20.46
C SER A 5 55.78 -29.76 -21.00
N VAL A 6 54.76 -30.35 -20.36
CA VAL A 6 53.34 -30.02 -20.62
C VAL A 6 52.97 -28.87 -19.71
N GLY A 7 52.74 -27.71 -20.26
CA GLY A 7 52.19 -26.53 -19.55
C GLY A 7 50.67 -26.64 -19.40
N PHE A 8 50.19 -26.64 -18.18
CA PHE A 8 48.77 -26.61 -17.82
C PHE A 8 48.33 -25.14 -17.75
N LEU A 9 47.60 -24.69 -18.75
CA LEU A 9 46.96 -23.35 -18.75
C LEU A 9 45.63 -23.45 -17.99
N LEU A 10 45.64 -23.02 -16.73
CA LEU A 10 44.45 -22.77 -15.93
C LEU A 10 43.81 -21.44 -16.37
N GLY A 11 42.77 -21.53 -17.17
CA GLY A 11 41.92 -20.38 -17.49
C GLY A 11 41.13 -19.92 -16.29
N PHE A 12 41.50 -18.77 -15.73
CA PHE A 12 40.74 -18.06 -14.70
C PHE A 12 39.51 -17.40 -15.35
N TRP A 13 38.36 -18.03 -15.25
CA TRP A 13 37.11 -17.38 -15.59
C TRP A 13 36.69 -16.48 -14.42
N SER A 14 36.99 -15.20 -14.53
CA SER A 14 36.49 -14.16 -13.64
C SER A 14 34.99 -13.99 -13.85
N PHE A 15 34.20 -14.54 -12.96
CA PHE A 15 32.81 -14.16 -12.85
C PHE A 15 32.74 -12.71 -12.35
N ILE A 16 32.56 -11.76 -13.29
CA ILE A 16 32.20 -10.39 -12.95
C ILE A 16 30.75 -10.46 -12.48
N SER A 17 30.56 -10.58 -11.16
CA SER A 17 29.28 -10.37 -10.51
C SER A 17 28.94 -8.88 -10.62
N CYS A 18 28.17 -8.50 -11.63
CA CYS A 18 27.53 -7.19 -11.68
C CYS A 18 26.49 -7.15 -10.56
N ALA A 19 26.91 -6.69 -9.40
CA ALA A 19 25.96 -6.21 -8.39
C ALA A 19 25.28 -4.97 -8.97
N GLN A 20 24.08 -5.15 -9.54
CA GLN A 20 23.23 -4.02 -9.92
C GLN A 20 22.90 -3.28 -8.61
N LYS A 21 23.48 -2.09 -8.45
CA LYS A 21 23.00 -1.12 -7.47
C LYS A 21 21.51 -0.91 -7.73
N ALA A 22 20.71 -0.89 -6.67
CA ALA A 22 19.33 -0.45 -6.77
C ALA A 22 19.33 0.94 -7.41
N ASP A 23 18.84 1.02 -8.66
CA ASP A 23 18.73 2.29 -9.35
C ASP A 23 17.72 3.14 -8.56
N LYS A 24 18.20 4.27 -8.02
CA LYS A 24 17.30 5.30 -7.50
C LYS A 24 16.38 5.72 -8.63
N ILE A 25 15.09 5.80 -8.36
CA ILE A 25 14.11 6.32 -9.31
C ILE A 25 14.53 7.75 -9.62
N ALA A 26 14.85 8.04 -10.90
CA ALA A 26 15.23 9.39 -11.29
C ALA A 26 14.02 10.33 -11.11
N PRO A 27 14.22 11.58 -10.67
CA PRO A 27 13.12 12.53 -10.43
C PRO A 27 12.18 12.74 -11.62
N ASP A 28 12.68 12.59 -12.83
CA ASP A 28 11.90 12.71 -14.08
C ASP A 28 10.98 11.51 -14.36
N ASN A 29 11.05 10.45 -13.55
CA ASN A 29 10.26 9.22 -13.68
C ASN A 29 9.23 9.04 -12.56
N ASN A 30 8.85 10.12 -11.91
CA ASN A 30 7.81 10.08 -10.88
C ASN A 30 6.49 9.58 -11.49
N THR A 31 6.07 8.39 -11.08
CA THR A 31 4.82 7.78 -11.49
C THR A 31 4.38 6.70 -10.51
N LEU A 32 3.08 6.54 -10.39
CA LEU A 32 2.47 5.41 -9.68
C LEU A 32 2.19 4.22 -10.60
N LEU A 33 2.30 4.39 -11.94
CA LEU A 33 1.97 3.36 -12.94
C LEU A 33 3.23 2.80 -13.59
N TRP A 34 3.38 1.48 -13.55
CA TRP A 34 4.56 0.76 -14.02
C TRP A 34 4.18 -0.38 -14.95
N LYS A 35 4.97 -0.61 -16.00
CA LYS A 35 4.81 -1.72 -16.94
C LYS A 35 5.81 -2.83 -16.61
N ILE A 36 5.33 -4.06 -16.57
CA ILE A 36 6.13 -5.26 -16.27
C ILE A 36 6.20 -6.10 -17.55
N THR A 37 7.44 -6.40 -18.00
CA THR A 37 7.73 -7.19 -19.21
C THR A 37 8.94 -8.09 -18.98
N GLY A 38 9.33 -8.87 -20.00
CA GLY A 38 10.50 -9.75 -19.91
C GLY A 38 10.19 -11.07 -19.18
N ASN A 39 11.23 -11.79 -18.80
CA ASN A 39 11.17 -13.06 -18.08
C ASN A 39 10.13 -14.07 -18.66
N GLY A 40 10.03 -14.16 -20.00
CA GLY A 40 9.13 -15.08 -20.70
C GLY A 40 7.67 -14.62 -20.80
N LEU A 41 7.31 -13.42 -20.34
CA LEU A 41 5.96 -12.90 -20.50
C LEU A 41 5.62 -12.64 -21.97
N THR A 42 4.50 -13.20 -22.44
CA THR A 42 3.97 -12.96 -23.79
C THR A 42 3.17 -11.67 -23.91
N LYS A 43 2.58 -11.23 -22.79
CA LYS A 43 1.85 -9.95 -22.67
C LYS A 43 2.39 -9.18 -21.48
N PRO A 44 2.42 -7.85 -21.52
CA PRO A 44 2.81 -7.04 -20.37
C PRO A 44 1.79 -7.17 -19.25
N SER A 45 2.26 -7.12 -18.01
CA SER A 45 1.45 -6.80 -16.84
C SER A 45 1.78 -5.39 -16.33
N TYR A 46 1.02 -4.89 -15.38
CA TYR A 46 1.15 -3.53 -14.89
C TYR A 46 1.03 -3.51 -13.36
N LEU A 47 1.72 -2.56 -12.75
CA LEU A 47 1.69 -2.30 -11.31
C LEU A 47 1.25 -0.85 -11.10
N PHE A 48 0.35 -0.62 -10.16
CA PHE A 48 -0.13 0.71 -9.80
C PHE A 48 -0.12 0.89 -8.28
N GLY A 49 0.40 2.05 -7.82
CA GLY A 49 0.36 2.45 -6.42
C GLY A 49 -0.96 3.15 -6.08
N THR A 50 -1.72 2.60 -5.14
CA THR A 50 -2.96 3.20 -4.64
C THR A 50 -2.73 3.94 -3.34
N ILE A 51 -3.71 4.73 -2.95
CA ILE A 51 -3.91 5.25 -1.60
C ILE A 51 -5.35 4.99 -1.20
N HIS A 52 -5.55 4.56 0.04
CA HIS A 52 -6.87 4.15 0.52
C HIS A 52 -7.86 5.31 0.58
N MET A 53 -7.37 6.52 0.81
CA MET A 53 -8.21 7.71 0.92
C MET A 53 -7.57 8.92 0.26
N LEU A 54 -8.34 9.65 -0.53
CA LEU A 54 -8.01 10.97 -1.02
C LEU A 54 -9.29 11.75 -1.30
N CYS A 55 -9.17 13.05 -1.54
CA CYS A 55 -10.31 13.85 -1.95
C CYS A 55 -10.88 13.32 -3.28
N ALA A 56 -12.20 13.26 -3.40
CA ALA A 56 -12.85 12.69 -4.57
C ALA A 56 -12.44 13.38 -5.88
N ASP A 57 -12.18 14.68 -5.83
CA ASP A 57 -11.74 15.49 -6.98
C ASP A 57 -10.34 15.08 -7.47
N ASP A 58 -9.50 14.55 -6.59
CA ASP A 58 -8.15 14.06 -6.90
C ASP A 58 -8.13 12.58 -7.33
N ALA A 59 -9.25 11.86 -7.20
CA ALA A 59 -9.34 10.42 -7.45
C ALA A 59 -9.55 10.02 -8.91
N GLY A 60 -9.25 10.91 -9.85
CA GLY A 60 -9.43 10.68 -11.29
C GLY A 60 -8.41 9.68 -11.86
N LEU A 61 -8.85 8.73 -12.70
CA LEU A 61 -7.95 7.88 -13.47
C LEU A 61 -7.44 8.59 -14.71
N SER A 62 -6.14 8.54 -14.96
CA SER A 62 -5.55 9.00 -16.21
C SER A 62 -6.07 8.18 -17.41
N ASP A 63 -6.01 8.73 -18.61
CA ASP A 63 -6.35 8.00 -19.83
C ASP A 63 -5.44 6.78 -20.04
N GLN A 64 -4.18 6.89 -19.62
CA GLN A 64 -3.23 5.77 -19.65
C GLN A 64 -3.68 4.65 -18.72
N MET A 65 -4.12 4.98 -17.49
CA MET A 65 -4.61 3.99 -16.53
C MET A 65 -5.89 3.29 -17.04
N LYS A 66 -6.85 4.05 -17.58
CA LYS A 66 -8.05 3.49 -18.21
C LYS A 66 -7.70 2.58 -19.40
N ASN A 67 -6.70 2.96 -20.21
CA ASN A 67 -6.22 2.15 -21.31
C ASN A 67 -5.56 0.85 -20.83
N VAL A 68 -4.79 0.88 -19.72
CA VAL A 68 -4.23 -0.31 -19.08
C VAL A 68 -5.35 -1.23 -18.60
N ILE A 69 -6.35 -0.72 -17.89
CA ILE A 69 -7.50 -1.51 -17.41
C ILE A 69 -8.20 -2.22 -18.57
N ARG A 70 -8.42 -1.54 -19.71
CA ARG A 70 -9.03 -2.16 -20.89
C ARG A 70 -8.21 -3.32 -21.47
N LYS A 71 -6.87 -3.24 -21.41
CA LYS A 71 -5.96 -4.21 -22.05
C LYS A 71 -5.65 -5.45 -21.22
N VAL A 72 -5.71 -5.37 -19.90
CA VAL A 72 -5.39 -6.50 -19.03
C VAL A 72 -6.50 -7.55 -19.00
N ASP A 73 -6.16 -8.77 -18.63
CA ASP A 73 -7.14 -9.85 -18.48
C ASP A 73 -7.83 -9.76 -17.10
N ASN A 74 -7.08 -9.45 -16.02
CA ASN A 74 -7.60 -9.35 -14.65
C ASN A 74 -7.01 -8.16 -13.91
N VAL A 75 -7.74 -7.67 -12.89
CA VAL A 75 -7.26 -6.68 -11.92
C VAL A 75 -7.08 -7.37 -10.56
N TYR A 76 -5.92 -7.20 -9.97
CA TYR A 76 -5.59 -7.70 -8.64
C TYR A 76 -5.38 -6.54 -7.68
N PHE A 77 -6.09 -6.55 -6.56
CA PHE A 77 -5.83 -5.71 -5.40
C PHE A 77 -5.06 -6.49 -4.33
N GLU A 78 -4.70 -5.84 -3.23
CA GLU A 78 -4.16 -6.53 -2.05
C GLU A 78 -5.12 -7.62 -1.59
N VAL A 79 -6.40 -7.27 -1.43
CA VAL A 79 -7.50 -8.17 -1.10
C VAL A 79 -8.61 -8.09 -2.15
N ASP A 80 -9.45 -9.12 -2.25
CA ASP A 80 -10.61 -9.11 -3.16
C ASP A 80 -11.76 -8.29 -2.54
N ILE A 81 -11.74 -6.97 -2.78
CA ILE A 81 -12.73 -6.03 -2.26
C ILE A 81 -14.14 -6.21 -2.87
N ASP A 82 -14.29 -7.08 -3.87
CA ASP A 82 -15.57 -7.43 -4.49
C ASP A 82 -16.18 -8.69 -3.87
N ASN A 83 -15.45 -9.39 -3.01
CA ASN A 83 -15.88 -10.62 -2.37
C ASN A 83 -16.64 -10.33 -1.06
N LEU A 84 -17.96 -10.19 -1.17
CA LEU A 84 -18.83 -9.92 -0.01
C LEU A 84 -18.74 -10.99 1.07
N LEU A 85 -18.52 -12.27 0.69
CA LEU A 85 -18.41 -13.36 1.67
C LEU A 85 -17.15 -13.20 2.52
N GLU A 86 -16.01 -12.83 1.92
CA GLU A 86 -14.80 -12.50 2.67
C GLU A 86 -14.99 -11.27 3.56
N MET A 87 -15.70 -10.24 3.07
CA MET A 87 -16.01 -9.04 3.85
C MET A 87 -16.80 -9.39 5.12
N PHE A 88 -17.85 -10.21 5.00
CA PHE A 88 -18.61 -10.65 6.17
C PHE A 88 -17.79 -11.54 7.11
N ALA A 89 -16.99 -12.44 6.55
CA ALA A 89 -16.16 -13.36 7.34
C ALA A 89 -15.07 -12.64 8.14
N VAL A 90 -14.61 -11.46 7.71
CA VAL A 90 -13.51 -10.74 8.36
C VAL A 90 -13.98 -9.83 9.49
N ILE A 91 -15.26 -9.48 9.59
CA ILE A 91 -15.77 -8.51 10.58
C ILE A 91 -15.34 -8.91 12.01
N ASN A 92 -15.49 -10.17 12.37
CA ASN A 92 -15.05 -10.64 13.69
C ASN A 92 -13.53 -10.61 13.90
N LYS A 93 -12.75 -10.65 12.81
CA LYS A 93 -11.28 -10.54 12.86
C LYS A 93 -10.80 -9.09 12.98
N MET A 94 -11.66 -8.12 12.79
CA MET A 94 -11.38 -6.70 13.07
C MET A 94 -11.46 -6.36 14.55
N LYS A 95 -12.06 -7.22 15.37
CA LYS A 95 -12.08 -7.09 16.82
C LYS A 95 -10.72 -7.46 17.41
N MET A 96 -10.42 -6.88 18.57
CA MET A 96 -9.29 -7.31 19.40
C MET A 96 -9.54 -8.72 19.93
N LYS A 97 -8.48 -9.48 20.14
CA LYS A 97 -8.53 -10.83 20.70
C LYS A 97 -8.73 -10.78 22.21
N GLY A 98 -9.34 -11.85 22.77
CA GLY A 98 -9.45 -12.04 24.21
C GLY A 98 -10.40 -11.05 24.87
N ASP A 99 -11.44 -10.63 24.15
CA ASP A 99 -12.43 -9.65 24.62
C ASP A 99 -11.81 -8.33 25.13
N THR A 100 -10.58 -8.02 24.67
CA THR A 100 -9.87 -6.79 25.00
C THR A 100 -10.63 -5.58 24.50
N THR A 101 -10.68 -4.51 25.31
CA THR A 101 -11.30 -3.24 24.99
C THR A 101 -10.31 -2.09 25.08
N LEU A 102 -10.65 -0.91 24.55
CA LEU A 102 -9.84 0.29 24.74
C LEU A 102 -9.67 0.66 26.21
N GLN A 103 -10.68 0.34 27.05
CA GLN A 103 -10.60 0.58 28.49
C GLN A 103 -9.52 -0.24 29.18
N ASP A 104 -9.23 -1.46 28.69
CA ASP A 104 -8.16 -2.33 29.21
C ASP A 104 -6.76 -1.84 28.81
N LEU A 105 -6.66 -1.07 27.73
CA LEU A 105 -5.40 -0.65 27.13
C LEU A 105 -4.95 0.75 27.56
N LEU A 106 -5.88 1.62 27.92
CA LEU A 106 -5.63 3.03 28.17
C LEU A 106 -5.75 3.37 29.67
N SER A 107 -5.13 4.47 30.07
CA SER A 107 -5.45 5.09 31.35
C SER A 107 -6.92 5.55 31.36
N LYS A 108 -7.52 5.68 32.54
CA LYS A 108 -8.89 6.18 32.66
C LYS A 108 -9.06 7.55 31.99
N GLU A 109 -8.06 8.43 32.13
CA GLU A 109 -8.07 9.76 31.53
C GLU A 109 -8.05 9.69 30.00
N ASP A 110 -7.17 8.87 29.41
CA ASP A 110 -7.06 8.73 27.96
C ASP A 110 -8.27 8.01 27.35
N TYR A 111 -8.82 7.01 28.05
CA TYR A 111 -10.05 6.34 27.63
C TYR A 111 -11.23 7.32 27.55
N GLU A 112 -11.47 8.11 28.61
CA GLU A 112 -12.55 9.11 28.60
C GLU A 112 -12.32 10.17 27.52
N LYS A 113 -11.08 10.58 27.29
CA LYS A 113 -10.72 11.52 26.21
C LYS A 113 -11.06 10.98 24.82
N VAL A 114 -10.76 9.70 24.55
CA VAL A 114 -11.08 9.04 23.27
C VAL A 114 -12.60 8.91 23.12
N LYS A 115 -13.28 8.44 24.15
CA LYS A 115 -14.73 8.28 24.17
C LYS A 115 -15.45 9.61 23.89
N GLU A 116 -15.13 10.65 24.64
CA GLU A 116 -15.69 11.99 24.48
C GLU A 116 -15.46 12.54 23.05
N TYR A 117 -14.29 12.29 22.48
CA TYR A 117 -13.98 12.72 21.13
C TYR A 117 -14.92 12.08 20.10
N PHE A 118 -15.07 10.74 20.13
CA PHE A 118 -15.94 10.04 19.19
C PHE A 118 -17.42 10.35 19.39
N GLU A 119 -17.89 10.47 20.64
CA GLU A 119 -19.28 10.83 20.94
C GLU A 119 -19.61 12.27 20.50
N SER A 120 -18.65 13.20 20.60
CA SER A 120 -18.84 14.61 20.21
C SER A 120 -18.87 14.83 18.69
N LYS A 121 -18.22 13.97 17.90
CA LYS A 121 -18.12 14.11 16.44
C LYS A 121 -19.24 13.42 15.67
N GLY A 122 -20.11 12.65 16.33
CA GLY A 122 -21.20 11.93 15.67
C GLY A 122 -20.68 10.85 14.71
N SER A 123 -19.70 10.07 15.14
CA SER A 123 -19.14 8.96 14.36
C SER A 123 -20.21 8.07 13.76
N ILE A 124 -20.00 7.61 12.51
CA ILE A 124 -20.88 6.66 11.82
C ILE A 124 -21.04 5.36 12.62
N LEU A 125 -19.98 4.94 13.34
CA LEU A 125 -20.00 3.78 14.21
C LEU A 125 -20.16 4.20 15.67
N PRO A 126 -21.06 3.57 16.44
CA PRO A 126 -21.17 3.82 17.88
C PRO A 126 -19.83 3.55 18.58
N PHE A 127 -19.46 4.36 19.56
CA PHE A 127 -18.24 4.17 20.33
C PHE A 127 -18.14 2.78 20.96
N SER A 128 -19.27 2.22 21.44
CA SER A 128 -19.34 0.84 21.95
C SER A 128 -18.91 -0.24 20.96
N MET A 129 -18.97 0.04 19.67
CA MET A 129 -18.39 -0.82 18.63
C MET A 129 -16.90 -0.58 18.50
N LEU A 130 -16.46 0.68 18.37
CA LEU A 130 -15.06 1.06 18.22
C LEU A 130 -14.20 0.60 19.39
N GLU A 131 -14.76 0.59 20.59
CA GLU A 131 -14.11 0.15 21.82
C GLU A 131 -13.57 -1.29 21.76
N THR A 132 -14.23 -2.17 21.01
CA THR A 132 -13.85 -3.58 20.87
C THR A 132 -13.05 -3.89 19.61
N TYR A 133 -12.97 -2.95 18.67
CA TYR A 133 -12.20 -3.12 17.44
C TYR A 133 -10.73 -2.74 17.64
N LYS A 134 -9.85 -3.23 16.75
CA LYS A 134 -8.42 -2.85 16.74
C LYS A 134 -8.30 -1.33 16.65
N PRO A 135 -7.54 -0.67 17.54
CA PRO A 135 -7.54 0.80 17.62
C PRO A 135 -7.06 1.50 16.35
N ILE A 136 -6.26 0.83 15.53
CA ILE A 136 -5.83 1.34 14.22
C ILE A 136 -7.01 1.62 13.27
N LEU A 137 -8.12 0.89 13.40
CA LEU A 137 -9.32 1.13 12.60
C LEU A 137 -10.04 2.42 13.04
N ALA A 138 -10.05 2.69 14.34
CA ALA A 138 -10.57 3.95 14.87
C ALA A 138 -9.68 5.12 14.43
N LEU A 139 -8.36 4.95 14.43
CA LEU A 139 -7.41 5.95 13.94
C LEU A 139 -7.69 6.28 12.46
N SER A 140 -7.85 5.28 11.60
CA SER A 140 -8.13 5.50 10.17
C SER A 140 -9.43 6.30 9.93
N THR A 141 -10.47 6.11 10.76
CA THR A 141 -11.70 6.92 10.66
C THR A 141 -11.49 8.37 11.08
N LEU A 142 -10.55 8.63 12.00
CA LEU A 142 -10.18 10.01 12.39
C LEU A 142 -9.39 10.70 11.30
N GLU A 143 -8.41 10.03 10.72
CA GLU A 143 -7.63 10.53 9.60
C GLU A 143 -8.52 10.92 8.43
N GLU A 144 -9.52 10.07 8.08
CA GLU A 144 -10.53 10.39 7.08
C GLU A 144 -11.32 11.66 7.43
N SER A 145 -11.75 11.78 8.68
CA SER A 145 -12.55 12.93 9.13
C SER A 145 -11.75 14.25 9.22
N SER A 146 -10.43 14.18 9.19
CA SER A 146 -9.53 15.34 9.22
C SER A 146 -9.19 15.89 7.81
N MET A 147 -9.58 15.18 6.76
CA MET A 147 -9.36 15.63 5.38
C MET A 147 -10.21 16.85 5.06
N GLU A 148 -9.59 17.87 4.42
CA GLU A 148 -10.24 19.14 4.07
C GLU A 148 -11.04 19.08 2.77
N CYS A 149 -11.80 18.02 2.53
CA CYS A 149 -12.62 17.90 1.34
C CYS A 149 -14.05 17.48 1.67
N GLU A 150 -15.00 17.88 0.84
CA GLU A 150 -16.43 17.56 1.05
C GLU A 150 -16.70 16.05 0.98
N THR A 151 -15.96 15.35 0.12
CA THR A 151 -16.11 13.90 -0.07
C THR A 151 -14.75 13.25 -0.29
N THR A 152 -14.58 12.06 0.27
CA THR A 152 -13.42 11.21 0.08
C THR A 152 -13.70 10.09 -0.91
N ALA A 153 -12.65 9.56 -1.52
CA ALA A 153 -12.70 8.39 -2.40
C ALA A 153 -11.56 7.44 -2.12
N MET A 154 -11.82 6.15 -2.26
CA MET A 154 -10.80 5.11 -2.23
C MET A 154 -10.35 4.81 -3.67
N MET A 155 -9.03 4.92 -3.95
CA MET A 155 -8.50 4.64 -5.28
C MET A 155 -8.83 3.23 -5.76
N GLU A 156 -8.84 2.26 -4.86
CA GLU A 156 -9.22 0.87 -5.16
C GLU A 156 -10.66 0.78 -5.68
N GLN A 157 -11.60 1.51 -5.08
CA GLN A 157 -13.00 1.53 -5.54
C GLN A 157 -13.14 2.21 -6.91
N VAL A 158 -12.37 3.27 -7.16
CA VAL A 158 -12.36 3.96 -8.46
C VAL A 158 -11.86 3.02 -9.54
N ILE A 159 -10.73 2.33 -9.31
CA ILE A 159 -10.16 1.34 -10.22
C ILE A 159 -11.12 0.16 -10.42
N MET A 160 -11.72 -0.35 -9.33
CA MET A 160 -12.69 -1.46 -9.40
C MET A 160 -13.90 -1.10 -10.26
N ARG A 161 -14.44 0.11 -10.11
CA ARG A 161 -15.57 0.59 -10.92
C ARG A 161 -15.23 0.62 -12.41
N GLU A 162 -14.09 1.19 -12.78
CA GLU A 162 -13.61 1.19 -14.17
C GLU A 162 -13.35 -0.24 -14.69
N ALA A 163 -12.77 -1.12 -13.85
CA ALA A 163 -12.51 -2.51 -14.20
C ALA A 163 -13.82 -3.27 -14.48
N LYS A 164 -14.85 -3.10 -13.64
CA LYS A 164 -16.17 -3.72 -13.83
C LYS A 164 -16.86 -3.21 -15.10
N GLN A 165 -16.79 -1.91 -15.39
CA GLN A 165 -17.33 -1.34 -16.64
C GLN A 165 -16.66 -1.96 -17.89
N ASN A 166 -15.42 -2.41 -17.76
CA ASN A 166 -14.67 -3.10 -18.82
C ASN A 166 -14.71 -4.64 -18.70
N ASN A 167 -15.64 -5.21 -17.92
CA ASN A 167 -15.83 -6.65 -17.71
C ASN A 167 -14.56 -7.37 -17.23
N LYS A 168 -13.75 -6.75 -16.37
CA LYS A 168 -12.56 -7.36 -15.81
C LYS A 168 -12.88 -8.12 -14.52
N ASN A 169 -12.23 -9.27 -14.34
CA ASN A 169 -12.32 -10.01 -13.08
C ASN A 169 -11.47 -9.32 -12.02
N ILE A 170 -12.06 -9.15 -10.83
CA ILE A 170 -11.40 -8.64 -9.63
C ILE A 170 -10.90 -9.82 -8.81
N LYS A 171 -9.71 -9.69 -8.24
CA LYS A 171 -9.05 -10.71 -7.41
C LYS A 171 -8.20 -10.06 -6.32
N GLY A 172 -7.87 -10.82 -5.27
CA GLY A 172 -6.92 -10.44 -4.23
C GLY A 172 -5.57 -11.16 -4.36
N LEU A 173 -4.50 -10.45 -4.04
CA LEU A 173 -3.18 -11.05 -3.85
C LEU A 173 -3.12 -11.86 -2.56
N GLU A 174 -3.87 -11.46 -1.55
CA GLU A 174 -4.02 -12.12 -0.26
C GLU A 174 -5.50 -12.13 0.16
N THR A 175 -5.83 -12.77 1.27
CA THR A 175 -7.19 -12.79 1.81
C THR A 175 -7.38 -11.65 2.81
N MET A 176 -8.61 -11.16 2.97
CA MET A 176 -8.96 -10.18 4.00
C MET A 176 -8.64 -10.71 5.41
N ALA A 177 -8.84 -12.02 5.62
CA ALA A 177 -8.53 -12.67 6.89
C ALA A 177 -7.03 -12.64 7.22
N TYR A 178 -6.15 -12.81 6.22
CA TYR A 178 -4.71 -12.69 6.39
C TYR A 178 -4.33 -11.24 6.72
N GLN A 179 -4.83 -10.26 5.97
CA GLN A 179 -4.53 -8.85 6.19
C GLN A 179 -5.02 -8.37 7.58
N ALA A 180 -6.22 -8.79 8.00
CA ALA A 180 -6.69 -8.52 9.35
C ALA A 180 -5.77 -9.13 10.43
N GLY A 181 -5.22 -10.32 10.16
CA GLY A 181 -4.23 -10.96 11.04
C GLY A 181 -2.88 -10.23 11.11
N VAL A 182 -2.48 -9.59 10.01
CA VAL A 182 -1.26 -8.75 9.98
C VAL A 182 -1.36 -7.61 10.98
N LEU A 183 -2.54 -6.98 11.13
CA LEU A 183 -2.77 -5.91 12.12
C LEU A 183 -2.63 -6.39 13.57
N ASP A 184 -2.82 -7.68 13.85
CA ASP A 184 -2.59 -8.27 15.18
C ASP A 184 -1.09 -8.35 15.54
N SER A 185 -0.19 -8.16 14.59
CA SER A 185 1.25 -8.10 14.84
C SER A 185 1.68 -6.82 15.54
N ILE A 186 0.86 -5.77 15.47
CA ILE A 186 1.09 -4.52 16.19
C ILE A 186 0.39 -4.63 17.54
N PRO A 187 1.09 -4.49 18.67
CA PRO A 187 0.46 -4.55 19.99
C PRO A 187 -0.72 -3.59 20.09
N TYR A 188 -1.87 -4.06 20.54
CA TYR A 188 -3.08 -3.23 20.65
C TYR A 188 -2.86 -2.00 21.52
N LYS A 189 -2.03 -2.12 22.56
CA LYS A 189 -1.67 -0.97 23.41
C LYS A 189 -0.97 0.12 22.59
N LEU A 190 -0.03 -0.24 21.73
CA LEU A 190 0.65 0.72 20.86
C LEU A 190 -0.33 1.39 19.87
N GLN A 191 -1.24 0.61 19.28
CA GLN A 191 -2.29 1.17 18.41
C GLN A 191 -3.20 2.15 19.17
N ALA A 192 -3.54 1.84 20.44
CA ALA A 192 -4.37 2.70 21.29
C ALA A 192 -3.61 3.99 21.70
N GLU A 193 -2.33 3.88 22.01
CA GLU A 193 -1.47 5.04 22.33
C GLU A 193 -1.35 5.99 21.12
N GLN A 194 -1.28 5.45 19.90
CA GLN A 194 -1.28 6.25 18.67
C GLN A 194 -2.60 6.99 18.46
N LEU A 195 -3.74 6.31 18.71
CA LEU A 195 -5.05 6.92 18.64
C LEU A 195 -5.15 8.11 19.62
N VAL A 196 -4.67 7.95 20.85
CA VAL A 196 -4.63 9.02 21.86
C VAL A 196 -3.73 10.18 21.41
N SER A 197 -2.54 9.86 20.88
CA SER A 197 -1.59 10.87 20.38
C SER A 197 -2.23 11.70 19.27
N TYR A 198 -2.87 11.05 18.30
CA TYR A 198 -3.54 11.73 17.18
C TYR A 198 -4.66 12.67 17.67
N ILE A 199 -5.50 12.22 18.64
CA ILE A 199 -6.56 13.06 19.22
C ILE A 199 -5.96 14.27 19.97
N ASN A 200 -4.84 14.09 20.68
CA ASN A 200 -4.16 15.20 21.35
C ASN A 200 -3.61 16.21 20.34
N ASP A 201 -3.04 15.76 19.24
CA ASP A 201 -2.53 16.60 18.18
C ASP A 201 -3.64 17.44 17.52
N ILE A 202 -4.78 16.84 17.20
CA ILE A 202 -5.95 17.58 16.69
C ILE A 202 -6.44 18.65 17.69
N LYS A 203 -6.47 18.33 18.99
CA LYS A 203 -6.95 19.26 20.03
C LYS A 203 -5.98 20.42 20.27
N THR A 204 -4.68 20.17 20.16
CA THR A 204 -3.63 21.19 20.43
C THR A 204 -3.35 22.09 19.25
N LYS A 205 -3.41 21.53 18.04
CA LYS A 205 -3.19 22.22 16.78
C LYS A 205 -4.47 22.84 16.23
N LYS A 206 -5.28 23.55 17.05
CA LYS A 206 -6.51 24.23 16.60
C LYS A 206 -6.23 25.06 15.35
N GLY A 207 -6.62 24.57 14.16
CA GLY A 207 -6.41 25.24 12.87
C GLY A 207 -5.03 25.02 12.23
N ALA A 208 -4.16 24.20 12.78
CA ALA A 208 -3.00 23.67 12.03
C ALA A 208 -3.48 22.46 11.25
N GLU A 209 -3.38 22.55 9.93
CA GLU A 209 -3.50 21.44 9.00
C GLU A 209 -2.68 20.24 9.54
N ASP A 210 -3.19 19.02 9.39
CA ASP A 210 -2.38 17.82 9.62
C ASP A 210 -1.26 17.82 8.58
N THR A 211 -0.12 18.39 8.95
CA THR A 211 1.00 18.60 8.02
C THR A 211 1.54 17.29 7.48
N GLU A 212 1.49 16.21 8.27
CA GLU A 212 2.01 14.91 7.88
C GLU A 212 1.08 14.21 6.87
N LEU A 213 -0.23 14.21 7.12
CA LEU A 213 -1.22 13.70 6.18
C LEU A 213 -1.18 14.50 4.88
N ASN A 214 -1.14 15.82 4.95
CA ASN A 214 -1.06 16.69 3.79
C ASN A 214 0.24 16.48 3.00
N GLU A 215 1.40 16.32 3.66
CA GLU A 215 2.65 15.98 3.00
C GLU A 215 2.57 14.63 2.27
N MET A 216 1.91 13.64 2.85
CA MET A 216 1.69 12.33 2.23
C MET A 216 0.77 12.43 1.02
N MET A 217 -0.33 13.20 1.12
CA MET A 217 -1.25 13.45 0.01
C MET A 217 -0.57 14.19 -1.15
N GLU A 218 0.23 15.22 -0.85
CA GLU A 218 1.00 15.94 -1.87
C GLU A 218 2.04 15.03 -2.56
N ALA A 219 2.74 14.18 -1.79
CA ALA A 219 3.67 13.21 -2.34
C ALA A 219 2.96 12.19 -3.26
N TYR A 220 1.76 11.75 -2.87
CA TYR A 220 0.95 10.85 -3.69
C TYR A 220 0.46 11.55 -4.98
N LYS A 221 -0.10 12.74 -4.88
CA LYS A 221 -0.60 13.52 -6.03
C LYS A 221 0.52 13.87 -7.02
N SER A 222 1.71 14.18 -6.50
CA SER A 222 2.91 14.38 -7.32
C SER A 222 3.54 13.06 -7.81
N GLN A 223 2.99 11.92 -7.41
CA GLN A 223 3.46 10.57 -7.74
C GLN A 223 4.92 10.32 -7.33
N ASP A 224 5.39 10.98 -6.29
CA ASP A 224 6.76 10.93 -5.78
C ASP A 224 6.94 9.76 -4.81
N LEU A 225 7.26 8.58 -5.36
CA LEU A 225 7.45 7.36 -4.58
C LEU A 225 8.63 7.45 -3.59
N GLU A 226 9.67 8.22 -3.89
CA GLU A 226 10.81 8.40 -2.98
C GLU A 226 10.38 9.24 -1.75
N ARG A 227 9.59 10.30 -1.99
CA ARG A 227 9.04 11.13 -0.92
C ARG A 227 8.06 10.33 -0.07
N LEU A 228 7.17 9.54 -0.69
CA LEU A 228 6.26 8.63 0.01
C LEU A 228 7.01 7.64 0.91
N GLU A 229 8.06 6.98 0.39
CA GLU A 229 8.90 6.07 1.17
C GLU A 229 9.50 6.78 2.39
N LYS A 230 10.07 7.98 2.19
CA LYS A 230 10.67 8.76 3.28
C LYS A 230 9.65 9.15 4.35
N LEU A 231 8.44 9.58 3.94
CA LEU A 231 7.37 9.93 4.88
C LEU A 231 6.93 8.72 5.70
N MET A 232 6.69 7.59 5.04
CA MET A 232 6.29 6.34 5.72
C MET A 232 7.36 5.83 6.71
N MET A 233 8.64 6.05 6.41
CA MET A 233 9.73 5.65 7.30
C MET A 233 9.97 6.64 8.46
N LYS A 234 9.46 7.87 8.34
CA LYS A 234 9.54 8.89 9.40
C LYS A 234 8.51 8.73 10.50
N THR A 235 7.42 7.99 10.26
CA THR A 235 6.33 7.84 11.24
C THR A 235 6.88 7.23 12.53
N ASP A 236 7.21 8.11 13.46
CA ASP A 236 8.05 7.87 14.65
C ASP A 236 7.30 7.16 15.79
N VAL A 237 6.05 6.75 15.55
CA VAL A 237 5.16 6.22 16.59
C VAL A 237 5.27 4.71 16.75
N GLY A 238 6.45 4.13 16.48
CA GLY A 238 6.71 2.72 16.72
C GLY A 238 6.18 1.75 15.66
N ILE A 239 5.33 2.19 14.72
CA ILE A 239 4.88 1.35 13.58
C ILE A 239 6.03 1.04 12.62
N GLY A 240 7.03 1.91 12.50
CA GLY A 240 8.22 1.64 11.70
C GLY A 240 8.90 0.30 12.02
N ASN A 241 8.80 -0.15 13.27
CA ASN A 241 9.28 -1.46 13.70
C ASN A 241 8.48 -2.64 13.09
N PHE A 242 7.28 -2.38 12.55
CA PHE A 242 6.40 -3.38 11.95
C PHE A 242 6.41 -3.37 10.43
N THR A 243 7.20 -2.50 9.79
CA THR A 243 7.34 -2.40 8.33
C THR A 243 7.65 -3.77 7.69
N GLU A 244 8.43 -4.61 8.36
CA GLU A 244 8.73 -5.95 7.88
C GLU A 244 7.46 -6.80 7.71
N VAL A 245 6.52 -6.72 8.65
CA VAL A 245 5.27 -7.49 8.62
C VAL A 245 4.20 -6.79 7.78
N LEU A 246 4.08 -5.49 7.91
CA LEU A 246 3.06 -4.70 7.21
C LEU A 246 3.32 -4.61 5.71
N LEU A 247 4.59 -4.56 5.27
CA LEU A 247 4.96 -4.36 3.88
C LEU A 247 5.82 -5.50 3.32
N TYR A 248 7.02 -5.72 3.87
CA TYR A 248 8.04 -6.49 3.18
C TYR A 248 7.77 -7.97 3.09
N ASN A 249 7.20 -8.60 4.14
CA ASN A 249 6.77 -9.99 4.08
C ASN A 249 5.66 -10.18 3.04
N ARG A 250 4.71 -9.26 2.98
CA ARG A 250 3.63 -9.26 2.02
C ARG A 250 4.16 -9.09 0.60
N ASN A 251 5.07 -8.13 0.38
CA ASN A 251 5.73 -7.94 -0.91
C ASN A 251 6.38 -9.24 -1.42
N ARG A 252 7.13 -9.93 -0.57
CA ARG A 252 7.77 -11.20 -0.95
C ARG A 252 6.74 -12.28 -1.33
N ASN A 253 5.67 -12.41 -0.56
CA ASN A 253 4.58 -13.36 -0.85
C ASN A 253 3.89 -13.02 -2.18
N TRP A 254 3.65 -11.73 -2.44
CA TRP A 254 3.05 -11.29 -3.70
C TRP A 254 3.94 -11.59 -4.91
N ILE A 255 5.26 -11.41 -4.79
CA ILE A 255 6.18 -11.77 -5.88
C ILE A 255 6.10 -13.26 -6.23
N VAL A 256 6.00 -14.15 -5.23
CA VAL A 256 5.81 -15.59 -5.50
C VAL A 256 4.54 -15.81 -6.31
N LYS A 257 3.41 -15.25 -5.87
CA LYS A 257 2.12 -15.36 -6.55
C LYS A 257 2.12 -14.75 -7.95
N LEU A 258 2.74 -13.58 -8.12
CA LEU A 258 2.81 -12.89 -9.42
C LEU A 258 3.65 -13.68 -10.45
N LYS A 259 4.72 -14.36 -10.03
CA LYS A 259 5.52 -15.24 -10.90
C LYS A 259 4.69 -16.41 -11.47
N GLU A 260 3.67 -16.87 -10.76
CA GLU A 260 2.77 -17.94 -11.22
C GLU A 260 1.66 -17.40 -12.12
N LEU A 261 1.17 -16.17 -11.85
CA LEU A 261 0.00 -15.60 -12.52
C LEU A 261 0.34 -14.91 -13.85
N MET A 262 1.40 -14.07 -13.86
CA MET A 262 1.75 -13.22 -15.01
C MET A 262 2.10 -13.99 -16.32
N PRO A 263 2.70 -15.19 -16.28
CA PRO A 263 2.88 -15.99 -17.51
C PRO A 263 1.57 -16.43 -18.16
N GLN A 264 0.50 -16.55 -17.38
CA GLN A 264 -0.79 -17.05 -17.83
C GLN A 264 -1.71 -15.94 -18.34
N LYS A 265 -1.62 -14.74 -17.71
CA LYS A 265 -2.54 -13.62 -17.95
C LYS A 265 -1.85 -12.28 -17.79
N SER A 266 -2.29 -11.30 -18.57
CA SER A 266 -1.93 -9.90 -18.36
C SER A 266 -2.70 -9.35 -17.15
N LEU A 267 -2.01 -8.75 -16.20
CA LEU A 267 -2.56 -8.28 -14.95
C LEU A 267 -2.36 -6.78 -14.77
N LEU A 268 -3.33 -6.11 -14.15
CA LEU A 268 -3.11 -4.88 -13.41
C LEU A 268 -3.07 -5.24 -11.92
N VAL A 269 -1.96 -4.96 -11.27
CA VAL A 269 -1.76 -5.16 -9.83
C VAL A 269 -1.82 -3.79 -9.17
N ALA A 270 -2.87 -3.52 -8.41
CA ALA A 270 -3.10 -2.25 -7.72
C ALA A 270 -2.96 -2.46 -6.20
N VAL A 271 -1.89 -1.94 -5.63
CA VAL A 271 -1.54 -2.10 -4.20
C VAL A 271 -1.12 -0.75 -3.62
N GLY A 272 -1.19 -0.59 -2.31
CA GLY A 272 -0.79 0.64 -1.65
C GLY A 272 0.57 1.16 -2.13
N ALA A 273 0.68 2.45 -2.44
CA ALA A 273 1.88 3.06 -3.02
C ALA A 273 3.14 2.81 -2.19
N GLY A 274 2.98 2.70 -0.87
CA GLY A 274 4.08 2.36 0.05
C GLY A 274 4.71 0.98 -0.16
N HIS A 275 4.05 0.08 -0.87
CA HIS A 275 4.61 -1.23 -1.24
C HIS A 275 5.58 -1.16 -2.42
N LEU A 276 5.55 -0.07 -3.21
CA LEU A 276 6.27 0.02 -4.48
C LEU A 276 7.76 0.30 -4.36
N PRO A 277 8.19 1.36 -3.61
CA PRO A 277 9.56 1.85 -3.60
C PRO A 277 10.50 1.02 -2.73
N GLY A 278 11.78 1.36 -2.80
CA GLY A 278 12.83 0.84 -1.94
C GLY A 278 13.38 -0.53 -2.32
N GLU A 279 14.38 -0.97 -1.57
CA GLU A 279 15.10 -2.22 -1.85
C GLU A 279 14.20 -3.46 -1.73
N LYS A 280 13.26 -3.44 -0.77
CA LYS A 280 12.29 -4.50 -0.51
C LYS A 280 10.90 -4.19 -1.11
N GLY A 281 10.81 -3.10 -1.91
CA GLY A 281 9.59 -2.73 -2.64
C GLY A 281 9.31 -3.65 -3.82
N VAL A 282 8.04 -3.71 -4.22
CA VAL A 282 7.55 -4.62 -5.28
C VAL A 282 8.27 -4.35 -6.61
N ILE A 283 8.56 -3.10 -6.97
CA ILE A 283 9.28 -2.73 -8.19
C ILE A 283 10.65 -3.42 -8.23
N ASN A 284 11.41 -3.28 -7.15
CA ASN A 284 12.77 -3.82 -7.10
C ASN A 284 12.78 -5.35 -6.95
N LEU A 285 11.83 -5.91 -6.21
CA LEU A 285 11.69 -7.37 -6.09
C LEU A 285 11.33 -8.02 -7.44
N LEU A 286 10.47 -7.39 -8.26
CA LEU A 286 10.17 -7.86 -9.62
C LEU A 286 11.42 -7.77 -10.51
N ARG A 287 12.21 -6.70 -10.43
CA ARG A 287 13.48 -6.57 -11.16
C ARG A 287 14.47 -7.66 -10.75
N LYS A 288 14.62 -7.92 -9.44
CA LYS A 288 15.45 -9.02 -8.91
C LYS A 288 14.95 -10.40 -9.37
N ALA A 289 13.66 -10.55 -9.63
CA ALA A 289 13.06 -11.76 -10.18
C ALA A 289 13.22 -11.90 -11.71
N GLY A 290 13.95 -10.97 -12.38
CA GLY A 290 14.28 -11.04 -13.80
C GLY A 290 13.28 -10.34 -14.72
N TYR A 291 12.29 -9.62 -14.19
CA TYR A 291 11.37 -8.81 -14.99
C TYR A 291 11.97 -7.43 -15.30
N THR A 292 11.58 -6.87 -16.43
CA THR A 292 11.82 -5.47 -16.77
C THR A 292 10.62 -4.65 -16.28
N VAL A 293 10.87 -3.72 -15.34
CA VAL A 293 9.83 -2.86 -14.76
C VAL A 293 10.17 -1.41 -15.11
N THR A 294 9.34 -0.82 -15.97
CA THR A 294 9.55 0.53 -16.52
C THR A 294 8.40 1.46 -16.11
N PRO A 295 8.69 2.73 -15.79
CA PRO A 295 7.65 3.71 -15.49
C PRO A 295 6.79 3.99 -16.74
N LEU A 296 5.51 4.29 -16.50
CA LEU A 296 4.60 4.81 -17.50
C LEU A 296 4.10 6.18 -17.05
N GLU A 297 3.98 7.10 -17.99
CA GLU A 297 3.36 8.40 -17.73
C GLU A 297 1.92 8.20 -17.24
N ASN A 298 1.56 8.80 -16.10
CA ASN A 298 0.25 8.65 -15.46
C ASN A 298 -0.28 10.02 -14.99
N LYS A 299 -0.24 11.01 -15.86
CA LYS A 299 -0.81 12.32 -15.56
C LYS A 299 -2.33 12.23 -15.68
N SER A 300 -3.05 12.48 -14.60
CA SER A 300 -4.49 12.77 -14.67
C SER A 300 -4.68 13.92 -15.64
N ALA A 301 -5.66 13.81 -16.55
CA ALA A 301 -6.13 14.98 -17.24
C ALA A 301 -6.69 15.89 -16.14
N THR A 302 -5.99 16.98 -15.85
CA THR A 302 -6.53 18.06 -15.03
C THR A 302 -7.91 18.35 -15.61
N LEU A 303 -8.96 18.29 -14.80
CA LEU A 303 -10.25 18.81 -15.19
C LEU A 303 -9.98 20.26 -15.61
N LYS A 304 -9.88 20.51 -16.92
CA LYS A 304 -9.83 21.88 -17.42
C LYS A 304 -11.14 22.46 -16.97
N GLU A 305 -11.05 23.50 -16.15
CA GLU A 305 -12.15 24.40 -15.88
C GLU A 305 -12.90 24.66 -17.19
N ILE A 306 -14.18 24.26 -17.23
CA ILE A 306 -15.11 24.61 -18.27
C ILE A 306 -15.89 25.85 -17.78
#